data_7b73e0685e02f407ee3497dab848ccc8
#
_entry.id   7b73e0685e02f407ee3497dab848ccc8
#
_cell.length_a   1.000
_cell.length_b   1.000
_cell.length_c   1.000
_cell.angle_alpha   90.00
_cell.angle_beta   90.00
_cell.angle_gamma   90.00
#
_symmetry.space_group_name_H-M   'P 1'
#
loop_
_entity.id
_entity.type
_entity.pdbx_description
1 polymer ?
#
loop_
_entity_poly.entity_id
_entity_poly.type
_entity_poly.pdbx_seq_one_letter_code
_entity_poly.pdbx_strand_id
1 'polypeptide(L)'
;MEFRENEAIYLQIAAYISEHILLGKWAQDDKIPSVRELAVQLEVNPNTVVRAYEYLQNKEVIYNKRGIGFYTTADATKKIKAYSRERFLGQELPELFRNMYLLDINMDELEKRYQLYISENYQ
;
A
#
# COMPACT_ATOMS: atom_id res chain seq x y z
N MET A 1 3.76 -1.73 13.22
CA MET A 1 4.05 -1.00 11.98
C MET A 1 4.92 0.20 12.29
N GLU A 2 5.99 0.35 11.55
CA GLU A 2 6.87 1.49 11.71
C GLU A 2 6.53 2.55 10.66
N PHE A 3 6.41 3.81 11.11
CA PHE A 3 6.04 4.91 10.23
C PHE A 3 7.25 5.74 9.83
N ARG A 4 7.31 6.15 8.57
CA ARG A 4 8.35 7.03 8.06
C ARG A 4 8.00 8.47 8.37
N GLU A 5 9.01 9.27 8.68
CA GLU A 5 8.80 10.66 9.08
C GLU A 5 8.38 11.59 7.93
N ASN A 6 8.77 11.26 6.72
CA ASN A 6 8.61 12.15 5.55
C ASN A 6 7.30 11.96 4.78
N GLU A 7 6.38 11.17 5.31
CA GLU A 7 5.10 10.90 4.65
C GLU A 7 3.99 10.92 5.69
N ALA A 8 2.84 11.47 5.32
CA ALA A 8 1.67 11.53 6.21
C ALA A 8 1.29 10.12 6.67
N ILE A 9 0.98 9.97 7.95
CA ILE A 9 0.67 8.67 8.53
C ILE A 9 -0.54 8.03 7.86
N TYR A 10 -1.58 8.82 7.55
CA TYR A 10 -2.77 8.24 6.93
C TYR A 10 -2.48 7.64 5.55
N LEU A 11 -1.53 8.20 4.79
CA LEU A 11 -1.11 7.64 3.51
C LEU A 11 -0.34 6.33 3.70
N GLN A 12 0.45 6.23 4.75
CA GLN A 12 1.16 5.00 5.07
C GLN A 12 0.19 3.90 5.51
N ILE A 13 -0.87 4.26 6.23
CA ILE A 13 -1.92 3.31 6.60
C ILE A 13 -2.67 2.85 5.35
N ALA A 14 -2.99 3.77 4.44
CA ALA A 14 -3.64 3.41 3.17
C ALA A 14 -2.76 2.45 2.37
N ALA A 15 -1.45 2.68 2.34
CA ALA A 15 -0.50 1.79 1.67
C ALA A 15 -0.45 0.41 2.34
N TYR A 16 -0.49 0.36 3.66
CA TYR A 16 -0.54 -0.90 4.42
C TYR A 16 -1.78 -1.71 4.03
N ILE A 17 -2.95 -1.07 4.00
CA ILE A 17 -4.20 -1.74 3.60
C ILE A 17 -4.11 -2.21 2.15
N SER A 18 -3.62 -1.38 1.26
CA SER A 18 -3.46 -1.71 -0.16
C SER A 18 -2.55 -2.92 -0.35
N GLU A 19 -1.45 -2.99 0.39
CA GLU A 19 -0.54 -4.12 0.32
C GLU A 19 -1.22 -5.43 0.75
N HIS A 20 -2.03 -5.40 1.80
CA HIS A 20 -2.79 -6.58 2.24
C HIS A 20 -3.75 -7.05 1.16
N ILE A 21 -4.38 -6.11 0.45
CA ILE A 21 -5.28 -6.44 -0.66
C ILE A 21 -4.48 -7.05 -1.82
N LEU A 22 -3.35 -6.45 -2.19
CA LEU A 22 -2.52 -6.94 -3.29
C LEU A 22 -1.94 -8.32 -3.02
N LEU A 23 -1.64 -8.63 -1.75
CA LEU A 23 -1.13 -9.92 -1.35
C LEU A 23 -2.23 -10.98 -1.16
N GLY A 24 -3.48 -10.60 -1.38
CA GLY A 24 -4.61 -11.52 -1.27
C GLY A 24 -5.06 -11.83 0.15
N LYS A 25 -4.56 -11.10 1.15
CA LYS A 25 -4.97 -11.29 2.55
C LYS A 25 -6.39 -10.81 2.78
N TRP A 26 -6.80 -9.78 2.05
CA TRP A 26 -8.17 -9.30 1.99
C TRP A 26 -8.59 -9.36 0.53
N ALA A 27 -9.31 -10.41 0.16
CA ALA A 27 -9.72 -10.66 -1.21
C ALA A 27 -10.95 -9.82 -1.59
N GLN A 28 -11.38 -9.96 -2.84
CA GLN A 28 -12.56 -9.28 -3.35
C GLN A 28 -13.77 -9.52 -2.44
N ASP A 29 -14.47 -8.44 -2.11
CA ASP A 29 -15.67 -8.44 -1.26
C ASP A 29 -15.43 -8.91 0.18
N ASP A 30 -14.18 -9.01 0.62
CA ASP A 30 -13.88 -9.32 2.00
C ASP A 30 -14.11 -8.11 2.90
N LYS A 31 -14.57 -8.40 4.11
CA LYS A 31 -14.68 -7.39 5.15
C LYS A 31 -13.29 -7.11 5.70
N ILE A 32 -12.92 -5.83 5.75
CA ILE A 32 -11.67 -5.41 6.36
C ILE A 32 -11.92 -4.93 7.80
N PRO A 33 -10.87 -4.80 8.62
CA PRO A 33 -11.06 -4.33 10.00
C PRO A 33 -11.79 -3.00 10.06
N SER A 34 -12.57 -2.81 11.11
CA SER A 34 -13.19 -1.51 11.36
C SER A 34 -12.10 -0.47 11.65
N VAL A 35 -12.48 0.81 11.55
CA VAL A 35 -11.57 1.90 11.92
C VAL A 35 -11.01 1.70 13.32
N ARG A 36 -11.88 1.36 14.27
CA ARG A 36 -11.48 1.18 15.66
C ARG A 36 -10.54 -0.01 15.84
N GLU A 37 -10.87 -1.14 15.19
CA GLU A 37 -10.03 -2.33 15.27
C GLU A 37 -8.62 -2.06 14.69
N LEU A 38 -8.55 -1.41 13.53
CA LEU A 38 -7.27 -1.13 12.90
C LEU A 38 -6.46 -0.12 13.71
N ALA A 39 -7.13 0.89 14.30
CA ALA A 39 -6.46 1.87 15.15
C ALA A 39 -5.77 1.20 16.34
N VAL A 40 -6.46 0.23 16.96
CA VAL A 40 -5.89 -0.55 18.06
C VAL A 40 -4.71 -1.40 17.59
N GLN A 41 -4.87 -2.11 16.47
CA GLN A 41 -3.83 -2.97 15.92
C GLN A 41 -2.55 -2.20 15.57
N LEU A 42 -2.69 -1.01 15.01
CA LEU A 42 -1.57 -0.20 14.58
C LEU A 42 -1.10 0.81 15.64
N GLU A 43 -1.82 0.89 16.76
CA GLU A 43 -1.52 1.83 17.85
C GLU A 43 -1.49 3.28 17.35
N VAL A 44 -2.52 3.67 16.60
CA VAL A 44 -2.66 5.02 16.05
C VAL A 44 -4.00 5.62 16.43
N ASN A 45 -4.10 6.95 16.24
CA ASN A 45 -5.34 7.67 16.50
C ASN A 45 -6.41 7.20 15.50
N PRO A 46 -7.63 6.86 15.97
CA PRO A 46 -8.73 6.47 15.08
C PRO A 46 -9.02 7.50 13.98
N ASN A 47 -8.89 8.79 14.26
CA ASN A 47 -9.12 9.82 13.24
C ASN A 47 -8.15 9.71 12.08
N THR A 48 -6.92 9.26 12.32
CA THR A 48 -5.92 9.04 11.28
C THR A 48 -6.34 7.85 10.40
N VAL A 49 -6.90 6.80 11.01
CA VAL A 49 -7.44 5.66 10.26
C VAL A 49 -8.65 6.08 9.43
N VAL A 50 -9.52 6.94 9.98
CA VAL A 50 -10.67 7.47 9.22
C VAL A 50 -10.17 8.16 7.94
N ARG A 51 -9.11 8.98 8.02
CA ARG A 51 -8.56 9.64 6.85
C ARG A 51 -8.03 8.64 5.82
N ALA A 52 -7.38 7.58 6.29
CA ALA A 52 -6.91 6.51 5.40
C ALA A 52 -8.06 5.83 4.68
N TYR A 53 -9.14 5.51 5.40
CA TYR A 53 -10.32 4.88 4.81
C TYR A 53 -11.02 5.81 3.83
N GLU A 54 -11.14 7.10 4.14
CA GLU A 54 -11.70 8.08 3.20
C GLU A 54 -10.88 8.14 1.91
N TYR A 55 -9.55 8.14 2.04
CA TYR A 55 -8.66 8.11 0.88
C TYR A 55 -8.92 6.89 0.00
N LEU A 56 -9.02 5.72 0.61
CA LEU A 56 -9.26 4.48 -0.12
C LEU A 56 -10.67 4.41 -0.72
N GLN A 57 -11.67 4.99 -0.04
CA GLN A 57 -13.01 5.11 -0.61
C GLN A 57 -13.00 6.02 -1.83
N ASN A 58 -12.28 7.13 -1.77
CA ASN A 58 -12.16 8.04 -2.90
C ASN A 58 -11.45 7.39 -4.09
N LYS A 59 -10.55 6.44 -3.83
CA LYS A 59 -9.89 5.65 -4.87
C LYS A 59 -10.75 4.45 -5.31
N GLU A 60 -11.92 4.28 -4.70
CA GLU A 60 -12.84 3.18 -5.01
C GLU A 60 -12.23 1.80 -4.76
N VAL A 61 -11.35 1.71 -3.78
CA VAL A 61 -10.70 0.46 -3.38
C VAL A 61 -11.51 -0.25 -2.29
N ILE A 62 -12.14 0.52 -1.42
CA ILE A 62 -13.03 -0.01 -0.39
C ILE A 62 -14.36 0.74 -0.45
N TYR A 63 -15.39 0.13 0.12
CA TYR A 63 -16.70 0.77 0.26
C TYR A 63 -17.26 0.49 1.65
N ASN A 64 -18.07 1.41 2.13
CA ASN A 64 -18.73 1.28 3.42
C ASN A 64 -20.11 0.65 3.21
N LYS A 65 -20.33 -0.52 3.80
CA LYS A 65 -21.64 -1.15 3.83
C LYS A 65 -22.31 -0.66 5.10
N ARG A 66 -23.22 0.27 4.93
CA ARG A 66 -23.83 1.00 6.03
C ARG A 66 -24.35 0.08 7.13
N GLY A 67 -23.92 0.31 8.38
CA GLY A 67 -24.31 -0.47 9.53
C GLY A 67 -23.61 -1.81 9.69
N ILE A 68 -22.74 -2.19 8.73
CA ILE A 68 -22.05 -3.48 8.75
C ILE A 68 -20.52 -3.31 8.80
N GLY A 69 -19.96 -2.43 7.96
CA GLY A 69 -18.52 -2.18 7.95
C GLY A 69 -17.96 -1.90 6.57
N PHE A 70 -16.66 -1.97 6.47
CA PHE A 70 -15.93 -1.70 5.23
C PHE A 70 -15.53 -2.99 4.53
N TYR A 71 -15.62 -2.98 3.21
CA TYR A 71 -15.34 -4.13 2.35
C TYR A 71 -14.48 -3.70 1.19
N THR A 72 -13.71 -4.63 0.65
CA THR A 72 -12.96 -4.38 -0.59
C THR A 72 -13.92 -4.37 -1.78
N THR A 73 -13.64 -3.52 -2.76
CA THR A 73 -14.42 -3.49 -4.00
C THR A 73 -14.02 -4.66 -4.90
N ALA A 74 -14.88 -4.98 -5.87
CA ALA A 74 -14.66 -6.09 -6.79
C ALA A 74 -13.36 -5.96 -7.59
N ASP A 75 -12.97 -4.72 -7.94
CA ASP A 75 -11.80 -4.44 -8.75
C ASP A 75 -10.70 -3.70 -7.97
N ALA A 76 -10.68 -3.89 -6.63
CA ALA A 76 -9.74 -3.21 -5.75
C ALA A 76 -8.28 -3.41 -6.19
N THR A 77 -7.88 -4.65 -6.45
CA THR A 77 -6.51 -4.97 -6.87
C THR A 77 -6.12 -4.23 -8.14
N LYS A 78 -7.01 -4.23 -9.12
CA LYS A 78 -6.76 -3.54 -10.39
C LYS A 78 -6.58 -2.04 -10.18
N LYS A 79 -7.44 -1.45 -9.36
CA LYS A 79 -7.38 -0.01 -9.07
C LYS A 79 -6.13 0.39 -8.29
N ILE A 80 -5.76 -0.42 -7.29
CA ILE A 80 -4.53 -0.19 -6.53
C ILE A 80 -3.32 -0.24 -7.47
N LYS A 81 -3.23 -1.27 -8.30
CA LYS A 81 -2.11 -1.40 -9.24
C LYS A 81 -2.04 -0.21 -10.18
N ALA A 82 -3.19 0.28 -10.66
CA ALA A 82 -3.21 1.40 -11.58
C ALA A 82 -2.62 2.66 -10.98
N TYR A 83 -3.14 3.13 -9.84
CA TYR A 83 -2.66 4.38 -9.28
C TYR A 83 -1.30 4.23 -8.58
N SER A 84 -1.03 3.11 -7.94
CA SER A 84 0.26 2.88 -7.26
C SER A 84 1.39 2.71 -8.25
N ARG A 85 1.11 2.00 -9.35
CA ARG A 85 2.09 1.79 -10.42
C ARG A 85 2.48 3.12 -11.06
N GLU A 86 1.51 3.95 -11.38
CA GLU A 86 1.74 5.25 -11.99
C GLU A 86 2.60 6.14 -11.08
N ARG A 87 2.26 6.18 -9.80
CA ARG A 87 3.01 6.95 -8.82
C ARG A 87 4.45 6.43 -8.67
N PHE A 88 4.60 5.12 -8.57
CA PHE A 88 5.93 4.50 -8.43
C PHE A 88 6.82 4.81 -9.64
N LEU A 89 6.31 4.57 -10.84
CA LEU A 89 7.08 4.77 -12.07
C LEU A 89 7.40 6.24 -12.31
N GLY A 90 6.54 7.14 -11.88
CA GLY A 90 6.71 8.58 -12.10
C GLY A 90 7.55 9.29 -11.04
N GLN A 91 7.59 8.76 -9.82
CA GLN A 91 8.23 9.44 -8.69
C GLN A 91 9.39 8.66 -8.08
N GLU A 92 9.17 7.42 -7.71
CA GLU A 92 10.19 6.63 -7.01
C GLU A 92 11.24 6.06 -7.96
N LEU A 93 10.84 5.63 -9.15
CA LEU A 93 11.76 5.04 -10.10
C LEU A 93 12.81 6.02 -10.61
N PRO A 94 12.46 7.27 -10.99
CA PRO A 94 13.49 8.24 -11.37
C PRO A 94 14.50 8.52 -10.26
N GLU A 95 14.04 8.55 -9.01
CA GLU A 95 14.93 8.72 -7.86
C GLU A 95 15.88 7.54 -7.71
N LEU A 96 15.38 6.33 -7.89
CA LEU A 96 16.21 5.11 -7.91
C LEU A 96 17.27 5.21 -9.01
N PHE A 97 16.88 5.60 -10.20
CA PHE A 97 17.84 5.72 -11.32
C PHE A 97 18.90 6.75 -11.02
N ARG A 98 18.53 7.89 -10.42
CA ARG A 98 19.51 8.90 -10.03
C ARG A 98 20.52 8.34 -9.05
N ASN A 99 20.04 7.62 -8.03
CA ASN A 99 20.93 7.02 -7.04
C ASN A 99 21.84 5.96 -7.66
N MET A 100 21.31 5.14 -8.57
CA MET A 100 22.09 4.14 -9.27
C MET A 100 23.23 4.79 -10.06
N TYR A 101 22.94 5.87 -10.77
CA TYR A 101 23.94 6.58 -11.53
C TYR A 101 25.04 7.14 -10.64
N LEU A 102 24.64 7.79 -9.53
CA LEU A 102 25.59 8.41 -8.61
C LEU A 102 26.47 7.41 -7.87
N LEU A 103 25.95 6.21 -7.63
CA LEU A 103 26.63 5.17 -6.85
C LEU A 103 27.25 4.08 -7.72
N ASP A 104 27.23 4.26 -9.03
CA ASP A 104 27.80 3.31 -10.00
C ASP A 104 27.18 1.91 -9.89
N ILE A 105 25.87 1.85 -9.66
CA ILE A 105 25.11 0.60 -9.62
C ILE A 105 24.54 0.36 -11.02
N ASN A 106 24.91 -0.75 -11.65
CA ASN A 106 24.40 -1.07 -12.98
C ASN A 106 23.15 -1.96 -12.92
N MET A 107 22.53 -2.16 -14.08
CA MET A 107 21.29 -2.95 -14.16
C MET A 107 21.49 -4.42 -13.81
N ASP A 108 22.66 -4.98 -14.12
CA ASP A 108 22.95 -6.38 -13.79
C ASP A 108 22.93 -6.61 -12.27
N GLU A 109 23.55 -5.70 -11.53
CA GLU A 109 23.53 -5.78 -10.07
C GLU A 109 22.11 -5.61 -9.53
N LEU A 110 21.36 -4.66 -10.08
CA LEU A 110 19.98 -4.42 -9.67
C LEU A 110 19.11 -5.67 -9.92
N GLU A 111 19.26 -6.28 -11.09
CA GLU A 111 18.49 -7.48 -11.43
C GLU A 111 18.77 -8.63 -10.47
N LYS A 112 20.06 -8.87 -10.16
CA LYS A 112 20.43 -9.94 -9.23
C LYS A 112 19.85 -9.70 -7.85
N ARG A 113 19.88 -8.47 -7.36
CA ARG A 113 19.30 -8.11 -6.07
C ARG A 113 17.80 -8.27 -6.06
N TYR A 114 17.14 -7.91 -7.15
CA TYR A 114 15.70 -8.08 -7.30
C TYR A 114 15.31 -9.56 -7.25
N GLN A 115 16.00 -10.42 -7.99
CA GLN A 115 15.72 -11.85 -8.02
C GLN A 115 15.90 -12.47 -6.63
N LEU A 116 16.97 -12.12 -5.94
CA LEU A 116 17.21 -12.61 -4.59
C LEU A 116 16.12 -12.16 -3.62
N TYR A 117 15.74 -10.90 -3.68
CA TYR A 117 14.70 -10.35 -2.81
C TYR A 117 13.37 -11.07 -3.02
N ILE A 118 12.97 -11.28 -4.27
CA ILE A 118 11.72 -11.98 -4.57
C ILE A 118 11.78 -13.42 -4.05
N SER A 119 12.90 -14.10 -4.27
CA SER A 119 13.11 -15.47 -3.80
C SER A 119 12.99 -15.58 -2.27
N GLU A 120 13.56 -14.62 -1.54
CA GLU A 120 13.55 -14.63 -0.07
C GLU A 120 12.21 -14.23 0.53
N ASN A 121 11.41 -13.41 -0.15
CA ASN A 121 10.22 -12.80 0.45
C ASN A 121 8.89 -13.29 -0.11
N TYR A 122 8.85 -13.80 -1.36
CA TYR A 122 7.58 -14.10 -2.01
C TYR A 122 7.49 -15.49 -2.67
N GLN A 123 8.58 -16.24 -2.67
CA GLN A 123 8.57 -17.58 -3.30
C GLN A 123 8.92 -18.67 -2.30
#